data_7c060f037b87d57707155787188ac5a2
#
_entry.id   7c060f037b87d57707155787188ac5a2
#
_cell.length_a   1.000
_cell.length_b   1.000
_cell.length_c   1.000
_cell.angle_alpha   90.00
_cell.angle_beta   90.00
_cell.angle_gamma   90.00
#
_symmetry.space_group_name_H-M   'P 1'
#
loop_
_entity.id
_entity.type
_entity.pdbx_description
1 polymer ?
#
loop_
_entity_poly.entity_id
_entity_poly.type
_entity_poly.pdbx_seq_one_letter_code
_entity_poly.pdbx_strand_id
1 'polypeptide(L)'
;MEGRNGSVTEQVLVAPVPTVSREIANGRSTVKEPRINARQLAFRCVRLTLAGGLVSCAVMYARTALTTARSEQAYINGEITALRAPIAGQVRLEPIASGRTIRAGETLFSIENPRFGNEQAVSQLNFVTELAERLQAESEEAAVRLERQEEVTRVHEKMFAEQILSRLELIEEQSKLALARTVLTNKLTLAKKAAERAADLTRQVQLQQNAVVKMPFDGLAWTVPAKNGAQLALNETAIEVINPSRIWVDAYFNERHASKLLVGSQVTVETPQGELISRGRVEFVRAGVGRIPFDGVTAVSPSDYTQRRIAVRVRLESEIPFEASQFFGLGRNVVVRVNSHE
;
A
#
# COMPACT_ATOMS: atom_id res chain seq x y z
N MET A 1 -43.91 -63.61 20.32
CA MET A 1 -44.17 -64.34 19.03
C MET A 1 -42.79 -64.36 18.37
N GLU A 2 -42.12 -65.43 18.66
CA GLU A 2 -41.90 -66.60 17.79
C GLU A 2 -41.17 -66.15 16.50
N GLY A 3 -40.09 -66.68 16.15
CA GLY A 3 -39.30 -67.89 16.46
C GLY A 3 -38.50 -68.18 15.22
N ARG A 4 -37.43 -68.65 15.33
CA ARG A 4 -36.90 -69.99 15.01
C ARG A 4 -35.49 -69.99 14.43
N ASN A 5 -34.68 -70.67 15.19
CA ASN A 5 -33.38 -71.29 14.88
C ASN A 5 -33.32 -72.02 13.54
N GLY A 6 -32.11 -71.98 12.96
CA GLY A 6 -31.66 -72.88 11.91
C GLY A 6 -30.16 -73.08 11.96
N SER A 7 -29.71 -74.01 12.75
CA SER A 7 -28.34 -74.54 12.78
C SER A 7 -28.14 -75.44 11.55
N VAL A 8 -27.09 -75.18 10.77
CA VAL A 8 -26.60 -76.14 9.76
C VAL A 8 -25.20 -76.51 10.10
N THR A 9 -25.09 -77.79 10.43
CA THR A 9 -23.86 -78.54 10.71
C THR A 9 -23.17 -78.88 9.41
N GLU A 10 -21.96 -78.40 9.18
CA GLU A 10 -21.17 -78.78 7.99
C GLU A 10 -20.18 -79.88 8.33
N GLN A 11 -20.32 -80.99 7.63
CA GLN A 11 -19.51 -82.20 7.81
C GLN A 11 -18.11 -81.98 7.18
N VAL A 12 -17.09 -82.31 7.95
CA VAL A 12 -15.69 -82.39 7.52
C VAL A 12 -15.51 -83.72 6.76
N LEU A 13 -15.21 -83.64 5.47
CA LEU A 13 -14.82 -84.79 4.66
C LEU A 13 -13.30 -84.94 4.71
N VAL A 14 -12.83 -86.04 5.36
CA VAL A 14 -11.44 -86.43 5.42
C VAL A 14 -11.12 -87.30 4.20
N ALA A 15 -10.20 -86.83 3.34
CA ALA A 15 -9.67 -87.64 2.22
C ALA A 15 -8.42 -88.45 2.68
N PRO A 16 -8.27 -89.70 2.12
CA PRO A 16 -7.24 -90.59 2.56
C PRO A 16 -5.84 -90.24 2.00
N VAL A 17 -4.82 -90.48 2.83
CA VAL A 17 -3.39 -90.38 2.52
C VAL A 17 -2.93 -91.53 1.65
N PRO A 18 -2.23 -91.33 0.52
CA PRO A 18 -1.60 -92.37 -0.23
C PRO A 18 -0.24 -92.74 0.36
N THR A 19 -0.05 -94.01 0.69
CA THR A 19 1.21 -94.65 1.08
C THR A 19 2.16 -94.67 -0.11
N VAL A 20 3.32 -94.05 -0.03
CA VAL A 20 4.38 -94.16 -1.04
C VAL A 20 5.42 -95.16 -0.62
N SER A 21 5.51 -96.23 -1.41
CA SER A 21 6.59 -97.26 -1.29
C SER A 21 7.90 -96.65 -1.75
N ARG A 22 8.90 -97.01 -0.94
CA ARG A 22 10.30 -96.57 -1.11
C ARG A 22 10.94 -97.46 -2.16
N GLU A 23 11.30 -96.91 -3.32
CA GLU A 23 12.17 -97.60 -4.27
C GLU A 23 13.53 -96.85 -4.33
N ILE A 24 14.61 -97.52 -3.93
CA ILE A 24 15.94 -96.94 -3.94
C ILE A 24 16.52 -97.18 -5.34
N ALA A 25 16.66 -96.18 -6.15
CA ALA A 25 17.40 -96.19 -7.38
C ALA A 25 18.59 -95.23 -7.32
N ASN A 26 19.79 -95.81 -7.28
CA ASN A 26 21.07 -95.15 -7.40
C ASN A 26 21.19 -94.48 -8.79
N GLY A 27 21.06 -93.16 -8.84
CA GLY A 27 21.31 -92.36 -10.05
C GLY A 27 22.17 -91.15 -9.71
N ARG A 28 23.46 -91.23 -10.02
CA ARG A 28 24.33 -90.07 -10.02
C ARG A 28 23.77 -88.94 -10.97
N SER A 29 23.10 -88.00 -10.45
CA SER A 29 22.72 -86.78 -11.20
C SER A 29 23.90 -85.83 -11.15
N THR A 30 24.56 -85.66 -12.29
CA THR A 30 25.47 -84.58 -12.55
C THR A 30 24.68 -83.28 -12.53
N VAL A 31 24.89 -82.45 -11.49
CA VAL A 31 24.34 -81.06 -11.44
C VAL A 31 25.03 -80.27 -12.56
N LYS A 32 24.32 -80.04 -13.63
CA LYS A 32 24.72 -79.07 -14.66
C LYS A 32 24.59 -77.69 -14.02
N GLU A 33 25.71 -77.07 -13.63
CA GLU A 33 25.75 -75.67 -13.31
C GLU A 33 25.18 -74.81 -14.47
N PRO A 34 24.19 -73.96 -14.24
CA PRO A 34 23.69 -73.09 -15.30
C PRO A 34 24.79 -72.11 -15.72
N ARG A 35 25.42 -72.34 -16.84
CA ARG A 35 26.28 -71.33 -17.49
C ARG A 35 25.43 -70.11 -17.80
N ILE A 36 25.41 -69.15 -16.91
CA ILE A 36 24.78 -67.86 -17.11
C ILE A 36 25.56 -67.17 -18.22
N ASN A 37 24.95 -67.07 -19.40
CA ASN A 37 25.52 -66.36 -20.53
C ASN A 37 25.77 -64.90 -20.12
N ALA A 38 27.03 -64.46 -20.08
CA ALA A 38 27.42 -63.11 -19.70
C ALA A 38 26.60 -62.01 -20.45
N ARG A 39 26.22 -62.28 -21.70
CA ARG A 39 25.31 -61.42 -22.48
C ARG A 39 23.91 -61.30 -21.86
N GLN A 40 23.33 -62.34 -21.34
CA GLN A 40 22.01 -62.31 -20.69
C GLN A 40 22.07 -61.63 -19.36
N LEU A 41 23.17 -61.76 -18.62
CA LEU A 41 23.40 -61.03 -17.37
C LEU A 41 23.56 -59.53 -17.65
N ALA A 42 24.33 -59.12 -18.66
CA ALA A 42 24.51 -57.75 -19.07
C ALA A 42 23.18 -57.11 -19.50
N PHE A 43 22.37 -57.82 -20.30
CA PHE A 43 21.03 -57.34 -20.66
C PHE A 43 20.07 -57.18 -19.47
N ARG A 44 20.15 -58.10 -18.49
CA ARG A 44 19.34 -57.97 -17.23
C ARG A 44 19.81 -56.78 -16.40
N CYS A 45 21.11 -56.58 -16.25
CA CYS A 45 21.64 -55.42 -15.54
C CYS A 45 21.26 -54.08 -16.23
N VAL A 46 21.35 -53.99 -17.57
CA VAL A 46 20.93 -52.80 -18.32
C VAL A 46 19.43 -52.54 -18.17
N ARG A 47 18.58 -53.58 -18.22
CA ARG A 47 17.14 -53.44 -17.98
C ARG A 47 16.82 -52.98 -16.57
N LEU A 48 17.52 -53.52 -15.56
CA LEU A 48 17.34 -53.16 -14.14
C LEU A 48 17.79 -51.71 -13.88
N THR A 49 18.93 -51.28 -14.44
CA THR A 49 19.38 -49.90 -14.32
C THR A 49 18.44 -48.91 -15.01
N LEU A 50 17.93 -49.26 -16.20
CA LEU A 50 16.96 -48.45 -16.92
C LEU A 50 15.59 -48.36 -16.20
N ALA A 51 15.13 -49.48 -15.65
CA ALA A 51 13.92 -49.52 -14.82
C ALA A 51 14.07 -48.73 -13.53
N GLY A 52 15.23 -48.85 -12.84
CA GLY A 52 15.58 -48.08 -11.64
C GLY A 52 15.65 -46.57 -11.94
N GLY A 53 16.23 -46.19 -13.07
CA GLY A 53 16.25 -44.79 -13.55
C GLY A 53 14.87 -44.25 -13.83
N LEU A 54 14.01 -45.03 -14.49
CA LEU A 54 12.62 -44.61 -14.74
C LEU A 54 11.80 -44.48 -13.45
N VAL A 55 11.95 -45.42 -12.51
CA VAL A 55 11.26 -45.33 -11.22
C VAL A 55 11.76 -44.13 -10.42
N SER A 56 13.08 -43.91 -10.38
CA SER A 56 13.65 -42.72 -9.72
C SER A 56 13.14 -41.41 -10.33
N CYS A 57 13.08 -41.33 -11.64
CA CYS A 57 12.53 -40.17 -12.36
C CYS A 57 11.03 -39.99 -12.08
N ALA A 58 10.25 -41.08 -12.05
CA ALA A 58 8.83 -41.06 -11.70
C ALA A 58 8.57 -40.63 -10.25
N VAL A 59 9.39 -41.13 -9.32
CA VAL A 59 9.31 -40.72 -7.90
C VAL A 59 9.69 -39.25 -7.74
N MET A 60 10.73 -38.77 -8.41
CA MET A 60 11.13 -37.38 -8.37
C MET A 60 10.07 -36.47 -8.99
N TYR A 61 9.49 -36.87 -10.11
CA TYR A 61 8.36 -36.15 -10.72
C TYR A 61 7.11 -36.16 -9.84
N ALA A 62 6.77 -37.29 -9.24
CA ALA A 62 5.64 -37.38 -8.31
C ALA A 62 5.85 -36.52 -7.06
N ARG A 63 7.05 -36.52 -6.49
CA ARG A 63 7.39 -35.62 -5.36
C ARG A 63 7.19 -34.18 -5.75
N THR A 64 7.77 -33.70 -6.86
CA THR A 64 7.61 -32.31 -7.29
C THR A 64 6.15 -31.96 -7.58
N ALA A 65 5.39 -32.83 -8.22
CA ALA A 65 3.97 -32.62 -8.49
C ALA A 65 3.10 -32.61 -7.21
N LEU A 66 3.46 -33.41 -6.20
CA LEU A 66 2.73 -33.48 -4.94
C LEU A 66 3.13 -32.37 -3.96
N THR A 67 4.37 -31.85 -4.03
CA THR A 67 4.88 -30.84 -3.11
C THR A 67 4.62 -29.41 -3.56
N THR A 68 4.48 -29.14 -4.86
CA THR A 68 4.30 -27.79 -5.40
C THR A 68 2.81 -27.47 -5.54
N ALA A 69 2.39 -26.34 -4.98
CA ALA A 69 1.07 -25.77 -5.27
C ALA A 69 1.21 -24.74 -6.40
N ARG A 70 0.43 -24.91 -7.48
CA ARG A 70 0.38 -24.00 -8.62
C ARG A 70 -0.92 -23.22 -8.59
N SER A 71 -0.86 -21.90 -8.81
CA SER A 71 -2.05 -21.08 -8.94
C SER A 71 -2.84 -21.45 -10.21
N GLU A 72 -4.17 -21.39 -10.12
CA GLU A 72 -5.05 -21.50 -11.28
C GLU A 72 -5.11 -20.19 -12.06
N GLN A 73 -5.09 -19.09 -11.33
CA GLN A 73 -5.03 -17.74 -11.87
C GLN A 73 -4.15 -16.89 -10.96
N ALA A 74 -3.38 -16.00 -11.54
CA ALA A 74 -2.68 -14.98 -10.78
C ALA A 74 -2.42 -13.76 -11.67
N TYR A 75 -2.42 -12.59 -11.08
CA TYR A 75 -2.21 -11.32 -11.76
C TYR A 75 -1.25 -10.45 -10.97
N ILE A 76 -0.38 -9.74 -11.69
CA ILE A 76 0.39 -8.65 -11.13
C ILE A 76 -0.58 -7.52 -10.83
N ASN A 77 -0.61 -7.03 -9.60
CA ASN A 77 -1.50 -5.99 -9.14
C ASN A 77 -0.73 -4.88 -8.43
N GLY A 78 -1.35 -3.75 -8.20
CA GLY A 78 -0.75 -2.60 -7.53
C GLY A 78 -1.79 -1.67 -6.95
N GLU A 79 -1.37 -0.85 -6.01
CA GLU A 79 -2.22 0.16 -5.40
C GLU A 79 -2.37 1.35 -6.33
N ILE A 80 -3.62 1.72 -6.62
CA ILE A 80 -3.96 2.96 -7.32
C ILE A 80 -4.28 4.02 -6.29
N THR A 81 -3.52 5.10 -6.32
CA THR A 81 -3.78 6.29 -5.51
C THR A 81 -4.53 7.32 -6.32
N ALA A 82 -5.76 7.65 -5.90
CA ALA A 82 -6.55 8.68 -6.50
C ALA A 82 -6.14 10.06 -5.94
N LEU A 83 -5.62 10.92 -6.80
CA LEU A 83 -5.33 12.31 -6.48
C LEU A 83 -6.58 13.14 -6.74
N ARG A 84 -7.14 13.66 -5.65
CA ARG A 84 -8.44 14.30 -5.63
C ARG A 84 -8.32 15.82 -5.56
N ALA A 85 -9.34 16.48 -6.03
CA ALA A 85 -9.50 17.94 -5.95
C ALA A 85 -9.65 18.38 -4.48
N PRO A 86 -8.69 19.13 -3.89
CA PRO A 86 -8.78 19.60 -2.50
C PRO A 86 -9.77 20.77 -2.35
N ILE A 87 -10.13 21.43 -3.44
CA ILE A 87 -11.17 22.47 -3.53
C ILE A 87 -12.00 22.25 -4.78
N ALA A 88 -13.24 22.76 -4.78
CA ALA A 88 -14.03 22.81 -6.00
C ALA A 88 -13.56 23.97 -6.88
N GLY A 89 -13.45 23.77 -8.19
CA GLY A 89 -13.01 24.83 -9.11
C GLY A 89 -12.61 24.34 -10.48
N GLN A 90 -12.11 25.25 -11.30
CA GLN A 90 -11.62 24.95 -12.62
C GLN A 90 -10.20 24.38 -12.55
N VAL A 91 -9.99 23.22 -13.15
CA VAL A 91 -8.70 22.57 -13.16
C VAL A 91 -7.83 23.10 -14.31
N ARG A 92 -6.58 23.40 -13.98
CA ARG A 92 -5.49 23.56 -14.94
C ARG A 92 -4.58 22.36 -14.82
N LEU A 93 -4.63 21.50 -15.83
CA LEU A 93 -3.89 20.24 -15.87
C LEU A 93 -2.62 20.43 -16.68
N GLU A 94 -1.49 19.99 -16.14
CA GLU A 94 -0.28 19.79 -16.94
C GLU A 94 -0.51 18.69 -17.98
N PRO A 95 0.15 18.73 -19.15
CA PRO A 95 -0.03 17.73 -20.20
C PRO A 95 0.51 16.37 -19.76
N ILE A 96 -0.33 15.61 -19.05
CA ILE A 96 -0.01 14.28 -18.52
C ILE A 96 -0.79 13.25 -19.32
N ALA A 97 -0.07 12.36 -20.01
CA ALA A 97 -0.64 11.18 -20.64
C ALA A 97 -0.60 9.98 -19.70
N SER A 98 -1.57 9.06 -19.82
CA SER A 98 -1.49 7.75 -19.15
C SER A 98 -0.21 7.02 -19.55
N GLY A 99 0.46 6.40 -18.60
CA GLY A 99 1.77 5.76 -18.80
C GLY A 99 2.98 6.68 -18.62
N ARG A 100 2.79 7.99 -18.42
CA ARG A 100 3.90 8.90 -18.13
C ARG A 100 4.41 8.67 -16.71
N THR A 101 5.74 8.54 -16.58
CA THR A 101 6.42 8.53 -15.28
C THR A 101 6.48 9.95 -14.72
N ILE A 102 6.18 10.10 -13.44
CA ILE A 102 6.09 11.36 -12.73
C ILE A 102 6.93 11.26 -11.47
N ARG A 103 7.72 12.30 -11.17
CA ARG A 103 8.58 12.33 -9.98
C ARG A 103 7.84 12.91 -8.78
N ALA A 104 8.26 12.50 -7.59
CA ALA A 104 7.79 13.10 -6.34
C ALA A 104 8.02 14.62 -6.34
N GLY A 105 6.99 15.38 -5.90
CA GLY A 105 7.02 16.84 -5.87
C GLY A 105 6.70 17.54 -7.19
N GLU A 106 6.61 16.84 -8.33
CA GLU A 106 6.19 17.39 -9.62
C GLU A 106 4.73 17.88 -9.53
N THR A 107 4.44 19.08 -10.04
CA THR A 107 3.09 19.64 -10.09
C THR A 107 2.29 18.90 -11.16
N LEU A 108 1.11 18.41 -10.78
CA LEU A 108 0.22 17.68 -11.68
C LEU A 108 -0.91 18.52 -12.20
N PHE A 109 -1.54 19.25 -11.31
CA PHE A 109 -2.61 20.17 -11.66
C PHE A 109 -2.76 21.24 -10.58
N SER A 110 -3.36 22.35 -10.98
CA SER A 110 -3.84 23.38 -10.07
C SER A 110 -5.33 23.55 -10.24
N ILE A 111 -6.00 23.96 -9.19
CA ILE A 111 -7.43 24.28 -9.23
C ILE A 111 -7.61 25.73 -8.83
N GLU A 112 -8.31 26.47 -9.65
CA GLU A 112 -8.71 27.84 -9.39
C GLU A 112 -10.22 27.86 -9.15
N ASN A 113 -10.62 28.45 -8.02
CA ASN A 113 -12.03 28.70 -7.73
C ASN A 113 -12.35 30.19 -7.81
N PRO A 114 -12.65 30.74 -9.01
CA PRO A 114 -12.96 32.15 -9.15
C PRO A 114 -14.29 32.56 -8.49
N ARG A 115 -15.13 31.55 -8.17
CA ARG A 115 -16.41 31.77 -7.47
C ARG A 115 -16.27 31.74 -5.96
N PHE A 116 -15.09 31.34 -5.44
CA PHE A 116 -14.79 31.42 -4.02
C PHE A 116 -14.29 32.82 -3.69
N GLY A 117 -15.16 33.66 -3.53
CA GLY A 117 -15.08 35.05 -3.19
C GLY A 117 -16.49 35.52 -3.02
N ASN A 118 -17.33 34.69 -2.34
CA ASN A 118 -18.60 35.19 -1.86
C ASN A 118 -18.33 36.57 -1.28
N GLU A 119 -19.10 37.56 -1.68
CA GLU A 119 -19.01 38.93 -1.19
C GLU A 119 -18.78 39.01 0.32
N GLN A 120 -19.27 38.01 1.05
CA GLN A 120 -19.04 37.85 2.50
C GLN A 120 -17.58 37.57 2.91
N ALA A 121 -16.87 36.65 2.28
CA ALA A 121 -15.49 36.34 2.65
C ALA A 121 -14.53 37.46 2.27
N VAL A 122 -14.74 38.06 1.10
CA VAL A 122 -13.99 39.27 0.65
C VAL A 122 -14.33 40.45 1.53
N SER A 123 -15.60 40.66 1.85
CA SER A 123 -16.04 41.72 2.76
C SER A 123 -15.45 41.56 4.17
N GLN A 124 -15.43 40.32 4.72
CA GLN A 124 -14.80 40.05 5.99
C GLN A 124 -13.29 40.30 5.94
N LEU A 125 -12.61 39.87 4.88
CA LEU A 125 -11.19 40.13 4.71
C LEU A 125 -10.90 41.63 4.65
N ASN A 126 -11.63 42.38 3.86
CA ASN A 126 -11.48 43.84 3.76
C ASN A 126 -11.72 44.52 5.09
N PHE A 127 -12.77 44.13 5.83
CA PHE A 127 -13.06 44.67 7.16
C PHE A 127 -11.93 44.37 8.17
N VAL A 128 -11.41 43.15 8.21
CA VAL A 128 -10.32 42.77 9.16
C VAL A 128 -9.02 43.47 8.78
N THR A 129 -8.75 43.67 7.48
CA THR A 129 -7.56 44.39 6.99
C THR A 129 -7.65 45.86 7.36
N GLU A 130 -8.78 46.50 7.10
CA GLU A 130 -9.02 47.90 7.45
C GLU A 130 -8.91 48.12 8.99
N LEU A 131 -9.45 47.19 9.77
CA LEU A 131 -9.31 47.25 11.24
C LEU A 131 -7.87 47.14 11.67
N ALA A 132 -7.07 46.24 11.05
CA ALA A 132 -5.64 46.11 11.37
C ALA A 132 -4.87 47.38 11.03
N GLU A 133 -5.09 47.99 9.88
CA GLU A 133 -4.48 49.26 9.46
C GLU A 133 -4.84 50.40 10.42
N ARG A 134 -6.11 50.49 10.81
CA ARG A 134 -6.56 51.50 11.78
C ARG A 134 -5.90 51.34 13.13
N LEU A 135 -5.82 50.09 13.68
CA LEU A 135 -5.19 49.83 14.95
C LEU A 135 -3.67 50.08 14.90
N GLN A 136 -3.06 49.84 13.75
CA GLN A 136 -1.66 50.15 13.51
C GLN A 136 -1.44 51.68 13.60
N ALA A 137 -2.25 52.46 12.88
CA ALA A 137 -2.19 53.94 12.93
C ALA A 137 -2.41 54.47 14.37
N GLU A 138 -3.39 53.92 15.10
CA GLU A 138 -3.62 54.31 16.52
C GLU A 138 -2.40 53.96 17.42
N SER A 139 -1.67 52.87 17.14
CA SER A 139 -0.46 52.53 17.88
C SER A 139 0.72 53.48 17.60
N GLU A 140 0.84 53.90 16.33
CA GLU A 140 1.83 54.91 15.92
C GLU A 140 1.55 56.29 16.54
N GLU A 141 0.29 56.70 16.59
CA GLU A 141 -0.12 57.93 17.26
C GLU A 141 0.20 57.87 18.77
N ALA A 142 -0.07 56.69 19.40
CA ALA A 142 0.28 56.50 20.83
C ALA A 142 1.79 56.52 21.05
N ALA A 143 2.61 56.05 20.12
CA ALA A 143 4.07 56.14 20.20
C ALA A 143 4.56 57.60 20.15
N VAL A 144 4.02 58.40 19.25
CA VAL A 144 4.36 59.85 19.18
C VAL A 144 3.92 60.60 20.44
N ARG A 145 2.77 60.21 21.02
CA ARG A 145 2.34 60.81 22.31
C ARG A 145 3.27 60.41 23.44
N LEU A 146 3.73 59.18 23.48
CA LEU A 146 4.71 58.73 24.49
C LEU A 146 6.03 59.50 24.37
N GLU A 147 6.58 59.63 23.16
CA GLU A 147 7.82 60.37 22.91
C GLU A 147 7.72 61.81 23.42
N ARG A 148 6.62 62.48 23.13
CA ARG A 148 6.35 63.82 23.62
C ARG A 148 6.30 63.85 25.17
N GLN A 149 5.62 62.90 25.80
CA GLN A 149 5.50 62.83 27.24
C GLN A 149 6.85 62.51 27.90
N GLU A 150 7.69 61.71 27.29
CA GLU A 150 9.06 61.44 27.76
C GLU A 150 9.92 62.70 27.75
N GLU A 151 9.82 63.55 26.72
CA GLU A 151 10.53 64.80 26.63
C GLU A 151 10.04 65.80 27.70
N VAL A 152 8.71 65.93 27.86
CA VAL A 152 8.15 66.78 28.95
C VAL A 152 8.61 66.34 30.30
N THR A 153 8.58 65.02 30.59
CA THR A 153 9.02 64.46 31.89
C THR A 153 10.51 64.73 32.11
N ARG A 154 11.33 64.57 31.06
CA ARG A 154 12.80 64.89 31.14
C ARG A 154 13.06 66.35 31.50
N VAL A 155 12.29 67.32 30.98
CA VAL A 155 12.38 68.73 31.30
C VAL A 155 12.01 68.95 32.78
N HIS A 156 10.88 68.32 33.23
CA HIS A 156 10.45 68.46 34.63
C HIS A 156 11.46 67.84 35.63
N GLU A 157 12.12 66.76 35.30
CA GLU A 157 13.19 66.17 36.11
C GLU A 157 14.38 67.09 36.25
N LYS A 158 14.74 67.82 35.19
CA LYS A 158 15.80 68.86 35.27
C LYS A 158 15.38 70.06 36.16
N MET A 159 14.14 70.54 35.94
CA MET A 159 13.63 71.67 36.77
C MET A 159 13.52 71.31 38.27
N PHE A 160 13.16 70.03 38.56
CA PHE A 160 13.16 69.52 39.94
C PHE A 160 14.56 69.45 40.52
N ALA A 161 15.58 69.02 39.76
CA ALA A 161 16.97 69.01 40.19
C ALA A 161 17.51 70.43 40.47
N GLU A 162 17.02 71.45 39.76
CA GLU A 162 17.31 72.85 39.93
C GLU A 162 16.44 73.53 41.04
N GLN A 163 15.63 72.75 41.76
CA GLN A 163 14.72 73.20 42.84
C GLN A 163 13.61 74.17 42.35
N ILE A 164 13.29 74.19 41.06
CA ILE A 164 12.29 75.07 40.49
C ILE A 164 10.90 74.47 40.58
N LEU A 165 10.83 73.12 40.60
CA LEU A 165 9.57 72.37 40.55
C LEU A 165 9.30 71.63 41.86
N SER A 166 8.04 71.52 42.26
CA SER A 166 7.67 70.77 43.46
C SER A 166 7.70 69.23 43.19
N ARG A 167 7.91 68.45 44.27
CA ARG A 167 7.88 66.96 44.19
C ARG A 167 6.56 66.43 43.72
N LEU A 168 5.45 67.08 44.07
CA LEU A 168 4.11 66.66 43.69
C LEU A 168 3.92 66.76 42.18
N GLU A 169 4.35 67.83 41.53
CA GLU A 169 4.27 68.08 40.11
C GLU A 169 5.15 67.09 39.37
N LEU A 170 6.33 66.71 39.83
CA LEU A 170 7.17 65.70 39.25
C LEU A 170 6.50 64.30 39.30
N ILE A 171 5.87 63.88 40.41
CA ILE A 171 5.14 62.67 40.59
C ILE A 171 3.92 62.58 39.58
N GLU A 172 3.24 63.74 39.41
CA GLU A 172 2.14 63.82 38.46
C GLU A 172 2.58 63.55 37.00
N GLU A 173 3.72 64.21 36.61
CA GLU A 173 4.24 63.98 35.24
C GLU A 173 4.79 62.55 35.03
N GLN A 174 5.43 61.95 36.04
CA GLN A 174 5.84 60.55 36.00
C GLN A 174 4.64 59.61 35.91
N SER A 175 3.52 59.93 36.55
CA SER A 175 2.27 59.16 36.45
C SER A 175 1.65 59.24 35.04
N LYS A 176 1.70 60.44 34.40
CA LYS A 176 1.26 60.64 32.99
C LYS A 176 2.14 59.83 32.03
N LEU A 177 3.46 59.80 32.26
CA LEU A 177 4.39 58.99 31.47
C LEU A 177 4.09 57.50 31.62
N ALA A 178 3.87 56.97 32.81
CA ALA A 178 3.51 55.59 33.05
C ALA A 178 2.20 55.22 32.36
N LEU A 179 1.21 56.11 32.39
CA LEU A 179 -0.05 55.91 31.68
C LEU A 179 0.17 55.85 30.15
N ALA A 180 0.96 56.79 29.59
CA ALA A 180 1.27 56.81 28.15
C ALA A 180 1.96 55.50 27.68
N ARG A 181 2.90 54.97 28.48
CA ARG A 181 3.55 53.68 28.23
C ARG A 181 2.57 52.53 28.25
N THR A 182 1.65 52.51 29.20
CA THR A 182 0.61 51.48 29.28
C THR A 182 -0.34 51.54 28.08
N VAL A 183 -0.75 52.75 27.67
CA VAL A 183 -1.59 52.93 26.48
C VAL A 183 -0.91 52.44 25.22
N LEU A 184 0.37 52.79 25.00
CA LEU A 184 1.13 52.29 23.84
C LEU A 184 1.24 50.77 23.86
N THR A 185 1.59 50.15 24.97
CA THR A 185 1.71 48.69 25.08
C THR A 185 0.39 48.00 24.72
N ASN A 186 -0.73 48.51 25.20
CA ASN A 186 -2.05 48.00 24.90
C ASN A 186 -2.40 48.15 23.41
N LYS A 187 -2.14 49.34 22.82
CA LYS A 187 -2.39 49.60 21.39
C LYS A 187 -1.53 48.71 20.50
N LEU A 188 -0.24 48.55 20.79
CA LEU A 188 0.65 47.64 20.07
C LEU A 188 0.16 46.17 20.13
N THR A 189 -0.29 45.74 21.30
CA THR A 189 -0.82 44.38 21.46
C THR A 189 -2.08 44.15 20.62
N LEU A 190 -2.99 45.13 20.58
CA LEU A 190 -4.20 45.07 19.77
C LEU A 190 -3.88 45.09 18.27
N ALA A 191 -2.98 45.99 17.84
CA ALA A 191 -2.55 46.09 16.44
C ALA A 191 -1.91 44.77 15.97
N LYS A 192 -1.01 44.17 16.77
CA LYS A 192 -0.39 42.89 16.48
C LYS A 192 -1.42 41.78 16.31
N LYS A 193 -2.37 41.65 17.25
CA LYS A 193 -3.43 40.65 17.16
C LYS A 193 -4.33 40.82 15.93
N ALA A 194 -4.62 42.07 15.56
CA ALA A 194 -5.43 42.35 14.37
C ALA A 194 -4.68 41.98 13.08
N ALA A 195 -3.37 42.32 13.00
CA ALA A 195 -2.52 41.99 11.88
C ALA A 195 -2.37 40.45 11.73
N GLU A 196 -2.19 39.72 12.82
CA GLU A 196 -2.14 38.24 12.80
C GLU A 196 -3.46 37.66 12.26
N ARG A 197 -4.62 38.16 12.71
CA ARG A 197 -5.93 37.73 12.22
C ARG A 197 -6.13 38.02 10.73
N ALA A 198 -5.72 39.21 10.27
CA ALA A 198 -5.79 39.57 8.85
C ALA A 198 -4.92 38.64 7.99
N ALA A 199 -3.69 38.36 8.43
CA ALA A 199 -2.78 37.44 7.75
C ALA A 199 -3.34 36.00 7.69
N ASP A 200 -3.91 35.51 8.79
CA ASP A 200 -4.51 34.17 8.84
C ASP A 200 -5.73 34.06 7.92
N LEU A 201 -6.61 35.06 7.93
CA LEU A 201 -7.78 35.08 7.05
C LEU A 201 -7.37 35.18 5.57
N THR A 202 -6.36 36.01 5.25
CA THR A 202 -5.79 36.09 3.90
C THR A 202 -5.30 34.73 3.43
N ARG A 203 -4.54 34.02 4.28
CA ARG A 203 -4.04 32.68 3.97
C ARG A 203 -5.19 31.69 3.74
N GLN A 204 -6.21 31.70 4.59
CA GLN A 204 -7.39 30.84 4.43
C GLN A 204 -8.12 31.08 3.12
N VAL A 205 -8.34 32.35 2.78
CA VAL A 205 -9.00 32.74 1.50
C VAL A 205 -8.16 32.27 0.31
N GLN A 206 -6.84 32.48 0.34
CA GLN A 206 -5.93 32.01 -0.72
C GLN A 206 -5.94 30.50 -0.91
N LEU A 207 -5.92 29.73 0.20
CA LEU A 207 -6.00 28.27 0.16
C LEU A 207 -7.32 27.76 -0.42
N GLN A 208 -8.39 28.53 -0.29
CA GLN A 208 -9.71 28.17 -0.83
C GLN A 208 -9.91 28.66 -2.27
N GLN A 209 -9.13 29.65 -2.71
CA GLN A 209 -9.16 30.14 -4.09
C GLN A 209 -8.29 29.34 -5.03
N ASN A 210 -7.12 28.91 -4.56
CA ASN A 210 -6.12 28.25 -5.38
C ASN A 210 -5.51 27.07 -4.63
N ALA A 211 -5.51 25.92 -5.26
CA ALA A 211 -4.84 24.72 -4.75
C ALA A 211 -3.95 24.10 -5.83
N VAL A 212 -2.75 23.73 -5.43
CA VAL A 212 -1.80 23.03 -6.30
C VAL A 212 -1.61 21.62 -5.75
N VAL A 213 -1.82 20.62 -6.60
CA VAL A 213 -1.64 19.22 -6.27
C VAL A 213 -0.35 18.72 -6.90
N LYS A 214 0.51 18.16 -6.06
CA LYS A 214 1.82 17.60 -6.44
C LYS A 214 1.83 16.11 -6.25
N MET A 215 2.70 15.44 -7.00
CA MET A 215 2.91 14.00 -6.88
C MET A 215 3.52 13.66 -5.51
N PRO A 216 2.91 12.75 -4.71
CA PRO A 216 3.40 12.44 -3.36
C PRO A 216 4.60 11.46 -3.35
N PHE A 217 4.83 10.71 -4.43
CA PHE A 217 5.89 9.71 -4.60
C PHE A 217 6.29 9.60 -6.07
N ASP A 218 7.39 8.94 -6.37
CA ASP A 218 7.75 8.60 -7.75
C ASP A 218 6.81 7.52 -8.28
N GLY A 219 6.18 7.76 -9.42
CA GLY A 219 5.15 6.84 -9.91
C GLY A 219 4.77 7.05 -11.36
N LEU A 220 3.64 6.47 -11.73
CA LEU A 220 3.12 6.45 -13.10
C LEU A 220 1.67 6.94 -13.11
N ALA A 221 1.31 7.79 -14.09
CA ALA A 221 -0.06 8.14 -14.35
C ALA A 221 -0.82 6.92 -14.89
N TRP A 222 -1.83 6.45 -14.14
CA TRP A 222 -2.69 5.34 -14.55
C TRP A 222 -3.81 5.82 -15.47
N THR A 223 -4.68 6.66 -14.94
CA THR A 223 -5.73 7.33 -15.71
C THR A 223 -5.78 8.81 -15.38
N VAL A 224 -6.22 9.61 -16.33
CA VAL A 224 -6.41 11.05 -16.19
C VAL A 224 -7.85 11.39 -16.56
N PRO A 225 -8.82 11.21 -15.62
CA PRO A 225 -10.22 11.51 -15.88
C PRO A 225 -10.48 12.99 -16.11
N ALA A 226 -9.76 13.85 -15.38
CA ALA A 226 -9.92 15.31 -15.52
C ALA A 226 -9.44 15.80 -16.87
N LYS A 227 -10.16 16.77 -17.41
CA LYS A 227 -9.78 17.49 -18.62
C LYS A 227 -9.35 18.91 -18.25
N ASN A 228 -8.33 19.43 -18.94
CA ASN A 228 -7.89 20.78 -18.72
C ASN A 228 -9.05 21.77 -18.95
N GLY A 229 -9.26 22.69 -18.01
CA GLY A 229 -10.38 23.64 -18.02
C GLY A 229 -11.72 23.09 -17.51
N ALA A 230 -11.81 21.80 -17.16
CA ALA A 230 -13.03 21.23 -16.56
C ALA A 230 -13.27 21.77 -15.15
N GLN A 231 -14.54 21.79 -14.75
CA GLN A 231 -14.95 22.10 -13.40
C GLN A 231 -14.94 20.81 -12.58
N LEU A 232 -14.16 20.77 -11.51
CA LEU A 232 -14.14 19.65 -10.56
C LEU A 232 -14.88 20.01 -9.27
N ALA A 233 -15.57 19.04 -8.72
CA ALA A 233 -16.15 19.13 -7.38
C ALA A 233 -15.09 18.84 -6.31
N LEU A 234 -15.34 19.26 -5.07
CA LEU A 234 -14.52 18.89 -3.93
C LEU A 234 -14.41 17.37 -3.81
N ASN A 235 -13.20 16.84 -3.60
CA ASN A 235 -12.90 15.41 -3.52
C ASN A 235 -13.13 14.59 -4.82
N GLU A 236 -13.40 15.22 -5.93
CA GLU A 236 -13.48 14.55 -7.23
C GLU A 236 -12.07 14.09 -7.67
N THR A 237 -11.98 12.89 -8.24
CA THR A 237 -10.70 12.31 -8.69
C THR A 237 -10.27 13.00 -9.98
N ALA A 238 -9.09 13.62 -9.94
CA ALA A 238 -8.49 14.29 -11.10
C ALA A 238 -7.52 13.37 -11.85
N ILE A 239 -6.66 12.66 -11.14
CA ILE A 239 -5.64 11.76 -11.69
C ILE A 239 -5.56 10.53 -10.78
N GLU A 240 -5.41 9.37 -11.39
CA GLU A 240 -5.05 8.13 -10.70
C GLU A 240 -3.61 7.78 -11.01
N VAL A 241 -2.84 7.47 -9.98
CA VAL A 241 -1.41 7.18 -10.08
C VAL A 241 -1.08 5.85 -9.43
N ILE A 242 -0.04 5.18 -9.94
CA ILE A 242 0.47 3.92 -9.40
C ILE A 242 1.81 4.17 -8.74
N ASN A 243 1.98 3.57 -7.57
CA ASN A 243 3.25 3.50 -6.89
C ASN A 243 3.97 2.19 -7.24
N PRO A 244 5.10 2.24 -7.99
CA PRO A 244 5.84 1.04 -8.38
C PRO A 244 6.42 0.26 -7.19
N SER A 245 6.63 0.92 -6.05
CA SER A 245 7.09 0.26 -4.82
C SER A 245 6.00 -0.56 -4.11
N ARG A 246 4.74 -0.42 -4.54
CA ARG A 246 3.58 -1.11 -3.98
C ARG A 246 2.90 -2.00 -5.02
N ILE A 247 3.70 -2.91 -5.58
CA ILE A 247 3.24 -3.93 -6.53
C ILE A 247 3.32 -5.29 -5.86
N TRP A 248 2.30 -6.11 -6.08
CA TRP A 248 2.19 -7.47 -5.56
C TRP A 248 1.56 -8.40 -6.60
N VAL A 249 1.46 -9.68 -6.28
CA VAL A 249 0.71 -10.64 -7.10
C VAL A 249 -0.46 -11.17 -6.30
N ASP A 250 -1.65 -11.07 -6.85
CA ASP A 250 -2.84 -11.74 -6.33
C ASP A 250 -3.01 -13.07 -7.07
N ALA A 251 -2.95 -14.18 -6.34
CA ALA A 251 -2.98 -15.53 -6.86
C ALA A 251 -4.14 -16.33 -6.25
N TYR A 252 -4.79 -17.14 -7.08
CA TYR A 252 -5.93 -17.95 -6.69
C TYR A 252 -5.60 -19.43 -6.87
N PHE A 253 -5.73 -20.17 -5.78
CA PHE A 253 -5.42 -21.59 -5.72
C PHE A 253 -6.68 -22.42 -5.45
N ASN A 254 -6.65 -23.69 -5.90
CA ASN A 254 -7.67 -24.65 -5.53
C ASN A 254 -7.58 -24.99 -4.03
N GLU A 255 -8.73 -25.21 -3.38
CA GLU A 255 -8.83 -25.48 -1.94
C GLU A 255 -8.01 -26.72 -1.51
N ARG A 256 -7.79 -27.69 -2.40
CA ARG A 256 -6.91 -28.87 -2.15
C ARG A 256 -5.47 -28.50 -1.77
N HIS A 257 -5.02 -27.30 -2.07
CA HIS A 257 -3.69 -26.81 -1.76
C HIS A 257 -3.62 -26.00 -0.45
N ALA A 258 -4.71 -25.93 0.31
CA ALA A 258 -4.82 -25.13 1.54
C ALA A 258 -3.68 -25.38 2.53
N SER A 259 -3.32 -26.65 2.75
CA SER A 259 -2.27 -27.04 3.70
C SER A 259 -0.87 -26.57 3.32
N LYS A 260 -0.65 -26.19 2.05
CA LYS A 260 0.64 -25.74 1.53
C LYS A 260 0.76 -24.21 1.47
N LEU A 261 -0.35 -23.50 1.63
CA LEU A 261 -0.44 -22.05 1.51
C LEU A 261 -0.32 -21.42 2.90
N LEU A 262 0.90 -21.27 3.39
CA LEU A 262 1.18 -20.64 4.67
C LEU A 262 1.73 -19.23 4.45
N VAL A 263 1.36 -18.29 5.33
CA VAL A 263 1.94 -16.94 5.34
C VAL A 263 3.45 -17.07 5.61
N GLY A 264 4.25 -16.33 4.84
CA GLY A 264 5.71 -16.39 4.89
C GLY A 264 6.36 -17.42 3.94
N SER A 265 5.58 -18.32 3.34
CA SER A 265 6.11 -19.31 2.38
C SER A 265 6.75 -18.61 1.18
N GLN A 266 7.89 -19.14 0.74
CA GLN A 266 8.55 -18.67 -0.48
C GLN A 266 7.79 -19.14 -1.70
N VAL A 267 7.69 -18.25 -2.68
CA VAL A 267 7.00 -18.50 -3.94
C VAL A 267 7.84 -18.04 -5.12
N THR A 268 7.63 -18.68 -6.26
CA THR A 268 8.15 -18.23 -7.55
C THR A 268 6.98 -17.70 -8.40
N VAL A 269 7.21 -16.55 -9.02
CA VAL A 269 6.29 -15.93 -9.97
C VAL A 269 6.86 -16.08 -11.36
N GLU A 270 6.11 -16.75 -12.22
CA GLU A 270 6.55 -17.11 -13.57
C GLU A 270 5.56 -16.57 -14.62
N THR A 271 6.02 -16.41 -15.85
CA THR A 271 5.12 -16.21 -16.99
C THR A 271 4.31 -17.49 -17.23
N PRO A 272 3.18 -17.44 -17.97
CA PRO A 272 2.47 -18.63 -18.38
C PRO A 272 3.34 -19.63 -19.16
N GLN A 273 4.41 -19.16 -19.82
CA GLN A 273 5.39 -19.96 -20.58
C GLN A 273 6.45 -20.60 -19.65
N GLY A 274 6.51 -20.24 -18.38
CA GLY A 274 7.43 -20.81 -17.41
C GLY A 274 8.72 -20.01 -17.18
N GLU A 275 8.83 -18.81 -17.72
CA GLU A 275 9.96 -17.92 -17.46
C GLU A 275 9.81 -17.27 -16.07
N LEU A 276 10.86 -17.28 -15.26
CA LEU A 276 10.87 -16.65 -13.95
C LEU A 276 10.79 -15.12 -14.07
N ILE A 277 9.78 -14.53 -13.47
CA ILE A 277 9.62 -13.07 -13.37
C ILE A 277 10.29 -12.57 -12.09
N SER A 278 9.91 -13.16 -10.94
CA SER A 278 10.37 -12.73 -9.61
C SER A 278 10.19 -13.84 -8.58
N ARG A 279 10.87 -13.69 -7.46
CA ARG A 279 10.59 -14.44 -6.24
C ARG A 279 9.78 -13.57 -5.29
N GLY A 280 9.06 -14.22 -4.39
CA GLY A 280 8.28 -13.51 -3.40
C GLY A 280 7.93 -14.36 -2.20
N ARG A 281 7.19 -13.74 -1.29
CA ARG A 281 6.65 -14.42 -0.08
C ARG A 281 5.15 -14.23 0.01
N VAL A 282 4.50 -15.26 0.49
CA VAL A 282 3.09 -15.18 0.83
C VAL A 282 2.90 -14.19 1.98
N GLU A 283 2.21 -13.10 1.70
CA GLU A 283 1.90 -12.07 2.68
C GLU A 283 0.56 -12.33 3.38
N PHE A 284 -0.41 -12.78 2.61
CA PHE A 284 -1.77 -12.97 3.08
C PHE A 284 -2.42 -14.18 2.41
N VAL A 285 -3.15 -14.97 3.18
CA VAL A 285 -3.93 -16.13 2.70
C VAL A 285 -5.37 -16.00 3.19
N ARG A 286 -6.32 -16.09 2.28
CA ARG A 286 -7.74 -16.12 2.59
C ARG A 286 -8.41 -17.32 1.93
N ALA A 287 -8.97 -18.19 2.74
CA ALA A 287 -9.78 -19.30 2.28
C ALA A 287 -11.25 -18.88 2.13
N GLY A 288 -11.93 -19.41 1.14
CA GLY A 288 -13.37 -19.22 0.91
C GLY A 288 -13.71 -18.39 -0.33
N VAL A 289 -15.01 -18.17 -0.51
CA VAL A 289 -15.54 -17.32 -1.59
C VAL A 289 -15.39 -15.86 -1.20
N GLY A 290 -14.89 -15.04 -2.09
CA GLY A 290 -14.88 -13.61 -1.90
C GLY A 290 -13.56 -12.92 -2.25
N ARG A 291 -13.57 -11.61 -2.10
CA ARG A 291 -12.45 -10.71 -2.46
C ARG A 291 -11.36 -10.75 -1.41
N ILE A 292 -10.11 -10.61 -1.82
CA ILE A 292 -9.05 -10.26 -0.91
C ILE A 292 -9.37 -8.86 -0.37
N PRO A 293 -9.40 -8.64 0.97
CA PRO A 293 -9.63 -7.30 1.49
C PRO A 293 -8.43 -6.40 1.13
N PHE A 294 -8.74 -5.21 0.63
CA PHE A 294 -7.76 -4.19 0.28
C PHE A 294 -8.07 -2.89 0.99
N ASP A 295 -7.03 -2.20 1.39
CA ASP A 295 -7.09 -0.81 1.83
C ASP A 295 -6.80 0.08 0.61
N GLY A 296 -7.71 0.12 -0.36
CA GLY A 296 -7.54 0.96 -1.53
C GLY A 296 -8.08 0.40 -2.85
N VAL A 297 -7.90 1.17 -3.91
CA VAL A 297 -8.26 0.80 -5.28
C VAL A 297 -7.08 0.07 -5.92
N THR A 298 -7.34 -1.09 -6.52
CA THR A 298 -6.33 -1.91 -7.17
C THR A 298 -6.45 -1.82 -8.68
N ALA A 299 -5.33 -2.00 -9.40
CA ALA A 299 -5.28 -1.97 -10.85
C ALA A 299 -6.15 -3.08 -11.50
N VAL A 300 -6.20 -4.24 -10.84
CA VAL A 300 -7.03 -5.36 -11.26
C VAL A 300 -8.02 -5.69 -10.17
N SER A 301 -9.31 -5.57 -10.48
CA SER A 301 -10.36 -5.99 -9.55
C SER A 301 -10.35 -7.49 -9.36
N PRO A 302 -10.50 -7.98 -8.11
CA PRO A 302 -10.68 -9.40 -7.87
C PRO A 302 -11.94 -9.89 -8.59
N SER A 303 -11.84 -11.01 -9.33
CA SER A 303 -13.02 -11.61 -9.95
C SER A 303 -13.91 -12.23 -8.88
N ASP A 304 -15.22 -12.08 -9.03
CA ASP A 304 -16.19 -12.80 -8.21
C ASP A 304 -16.23 -14.25 -8.69
N TYR A 305 -15.66 -15.15 -7.89
CA TYR A 305 -15.69 -16.58 -8.20
C TYR A 305 -16.79 -17.27 -7.41
N THR A 306 -17.61 -18.02 -8.10
CA THR A 306 -18.61 -18.93 -7.50
C THR A 306 -17.97 -20.19 -6.92
N GLN A 307 -16.72 -20.49 -7.31
CA GLN A 307 -15.98 -21.66 -6.83
C GLN A 307 -15.17 -21.34 -5.58
N ARG A 308 -15.05 -22.34 -4.69
CA ARG A 308 -14.17 -22.22 -3.50
C ARG A 308 -12.73 -22.19 -3.93
N ARG A 309 -12.11 -21.05 -3.73
CA ARG A 309 -10.69 -20.80 -4.02
C ARG A 309 -10.02 -20.13 -2.84
N ILE A 310 -8.72 -20.35 -2.74
CA ILE A 310 -7.89 -19.66 -1.77
C ILE A 310 -7.22 -18.51 -2.47
N ALA A 311 -7.49 -17.32 -2.00
CA ALA A 311 -6.84 -16.10 -2.47
C ALA A 311 -5.55 -15.87 -1.67
N VAL A 312 -4.45 -15.69 -2.36
CA VAL A 312 -3.13 -15.47 -1.78
C VAL A 312 -2.55 -14.20 -2.36
N ARG A 313 -2.11 -13.31 -1.48
CA ARG A 313 -1.29 -12.17 -1.87
C ARG A 313 0.18 -12.49 -1.68
N VAL A 314 0.95 -12.21 -2.71
CA VAL A 314 2.39 -12.42 -2.74
C VAL A 314 3.09 -11.09 -2.82
N ARG A 315 3.93 -10.80 -1.84
CA ARG A 315 4.88 -9.68 -1.88
C ARG A 315 6.10 -10.11 -2.68
N LEU A 316 6.49 -9.30 -3.65
CA LEU A 316 7.66 -9.54 -4.47
C LEU A 316 8.93 -9.13 -3.72
N GLU A 317 10.00 -9.92 -3.85
CA GLU A 317 11.31 -9.67 -3.21
C GLU A 317 12.28 -8.93 -4.16
N SER A 318 12.06 -8.99 -5.46
CA SER A 318 12.86 -8.31 -6.46
C SER A 318 12.00 -7.43 -7.35
N GLU A 319 12.63 -6.44 -7.96
CA GLU A 319 11.99 -5.61 -8.96
C GLU A 319 11.47 -6.44 -10.13
N ILE A 320 10.34 -6.03 -10.66
CA ILE A 320 9.71 -6.70 -11.79
C ILE A 320 10.45 -6.28 -13.07
N PRO A 321 10.74 -7.19 -14.00
CA PRO A 321 11.48 -6.88 -15.24
C PRO A 321 10.62 -6.13 -16.27
N PHE A 322 9.60 -5.40 -15.84
CA PHE A 322 8.73 -4.63 -16.71
C PHE A 322 8.93 -3.14 -16.48
N GLU A 323 9.17 -2.40 -17.56
CA GLU A 323 9.37 -0.96 -17.54
C GLU A 323 8.06 -0.18 -17.31
N ALA A 324 8.21 1.11 -17.03
CA ALA A 324 7.09 2.05 -16.91
C ALA A 324 6.21 2.06 -18.17
N SER A 325 6.81 1.95 -19.36
CA SER A 325 6.12 1.83 -20.66
C SER A 325 5.16 0.65 -20.74
N GLN A 326 5.39 -0.37 -19.92
CA GLN A 326 4.57 -1.59 -19.80
C GLN A 326 3.71 -1.56 -18.53
N PHE A 327 3.53 -0.41 -17.91
CA PHE A 327 2.81 -0.24 -16.63
C PHE A 327 3.32 -1.19 -15.54
N PHE A 328 4.62 -1.46 -15.49
CA PHE A 328 5.23 -2.41 -14.55
C PHE A 328 4.59 -3.80 -14.58
N GLY A 329 4.03 -4.19 -15.72
CA GLY A 329 3.35 -5.48 -15.88
C GLY A 329 2.00 -5.61 -15.19
N LEU A 330 1.42 -4.53 -14.68
CA LEU A 330 0.12 -4.54 -14.03
C LEU A 330 -0.97 -5.12 -14.94
N GLY A 331 -1.82 -5.99 -14.38
CA GLY A 331 -2.85 -6.69 -15.12
C GLY A 331 -2.37 -7.92 -15.89
N ARG A 332 -1.06 -8.17 -15.99
CA ARG A 332 -0.54 -9.38 -16.66
C ARG A 332 -0.88 -10.64 -15.88
N ASN A 333 -1.28 -11.65 -16.63
CA ASN A 333 -1.46 -12.99 -16.10
C ASN A 333 -0.10 -13.65 -15.84
N VAL A 334 0.06 -14.20 -14.64
CA VAL A 334 1.27 -14.90 -14.19
C VAL A 334 0.88 -16.22 -13.54
N VAL A 335 1.88 -17.05 -13.23
CA VAL A 335 1.72 -18.31 -12.51
C VAL A 335 2.52 -18.22 -11.24
N VAL A 336 1.88 -18.47 -10.11
CA VAL A 336 2.55 -18.54 -8.80
C VAL A 336 2.71 -20.00 -8.41
N ARG A 337 3.93 -20.38 -8.06
CA ARG A 337 4.25 -21.69 -7.49
C ARG A 337 4.75 -21.52 -6.06
N VAL A 338 4.09 -22.23 -5.16
CA VAL A 338 4.50 -22.31 -3.75
C VAL A 338 5.31 -23.57 -3.55
N ASN A 339 6.54 -23.43 -3.12
CA ASN A 339 7.35 -24.57 -2.70
C ASN A 339 6.99 -24.83 -1.23
N SER A 340 6.41 -26.00 -0.92
CA SER A 340 6.26 -26.38 0.47
C SER A 340 7.67 -26.60 1.05
N HIS A 341 8.07 -25.80 2.01
CA HIS A 341 9.22 -26.11 2.83
C HIS A 341 8.97 -27.43 3.58
N GLU A 342 9.91 -28.35 3.48
CA GLU A 342 10.04 -29.47 4.39
C GLU A 342 10.35 -28.97 5.81
#